data_53e505318b8ec82fc271fc4fe7c1ba05
#
_entry.id   53e505318b8ec82fc271fc4fe7c1ba05
#
_cell.length_a   1.000
_cell.length_b   1.000
_cell.length_c   1.000
_cell.angle_alpha   90.00
_cell.angle_beta   90.00
_cell.angle_gamma   90.00
#
_symmetry.space_group_name_H-M   'P 1'
#
loop_
_entity.id
_entity.type
_entity.pdbx_description
1 polymer ?
#
loop_
_entity_poly.entity_id
_entity_poly.type
_entity_poly.pdbx_seq_one_letter_code
_entity_poly.pdbx_strand_id
1 'polypeptide(L)'
;MPAAAPSPTPTSSPSSAAPQAKGPLSGKTVVIDPGHNTGNFKHTSEIDKKVDIGTNLKECDTTGTTTNAGYMEAEFTLDVSRRLRTVLEAKGLKVVLTHEADRAWGPCIDERARIGNEAAADAVVSVHADGVSSGNRGYHIILPAKVKGGAADTAKIVGPSRDLGERIGSNFARTTGSAPANYLGSGTGLVVRDDLGGLNLSTRPKVFIECGNMRDAKDAALLTSPEWRQKAAQGIADGIVGFLGG
;
A
#
# COMPACT_ATOMS: atom_id res chain seq x y z
N MET A 1 1.98 -23.29 70.88
CA MET A 1 1.32 -22.91 69.62
C MET A 1 2.18 -23.44 68.48
N PRO A 2 1.75 -24.35 67.66
CA PRO A 2 2.52 -24.85 66.52
C PRO A 2 2.36 -23.91 65.30
N ALA A 3 3.49 -23.63 64.63
CA ALA A 3 3.59 -22.79 63.44
C ALA A 3 2.96 -23.51 62.24
N ALA A 4 2.21 -22.72 61.42
CA ALA A 4 1.59 -23.19 60.21
C ALA A 4 2.63 -23.32 59.10
N ALA A 5 2.55 -24.43 58.34
CA ALA A 5 3.36 -24.68 57.14
C ALA A 5 2.92 -23.81 55.95
N PRO A 6 3.85 -23.36 55.05
CA PRO A 6 3.50 -22.58 53.88
C PRO A 6 2.84 -23.45 52.79
N SER A 7 1.77 -22.94 52.16
CA SER A 7 1.08 -23.52 51.03
C SER A 7 1.95 -23.53 49.77
N PRO A 8 1.84 -24.54 48.89
CA PRO A 8 2.61 -24.60 47.65
C PRO A 8 2.09 -23.59 46.60
N THR A 9 3.02 -22.87 45.99
CA THR A 9 2.78 -21.95 44.87
C THR A 9 2.39 -22.78 43.62
N PRO A 10 1.38 -22.38 42.84
CA PRO A 10 1.05 -23.07 41.60
C PRO A 10 2.10 -22.81 40.53
N THR A 11 2.72 -23.86 40.04
CA THR A 11 3.64 -23.84 38.90
C THR A 11 2.83 -23.68 37.62
N SER A 12 2.97 -22.53 36.96
CA SER A 12 2.41 -22.29 35.62
C SER A 12 3.18 -23.10 34.59
N SER A 13 2.54 -24.11 34.00
CA SER A 13 3.07 -24.84 32.84
C SER A 13 3.18 -23.91 31.64
N PRO A 14 4.27 -23.98 30.84
CA PRO A 14 4.35 -23.21 29.60
C PRO A 14 3.32 -23.78 28.60
N SER A 15 2.41 -22.91 28.15
CA SER A 15 1.51 -23.21 27.05
C SER A 15 2.34 -23.39 25.78
N SER A 16 2.48 -24.61 25.30
CA SER A 16 3.08 -24.88 23.99
C SER A 16 2.09 -24.39 22.93
N ALA A 17 2.45 -23.27 22.26
CA ALA A 17 1.74 -22.82 21.08
C ALA A 17 1.79 -23.96 20.03
N ALA A 18 0.62 -24.44 19.61
CA ALA A 18 0.53 -25.42 18.54
C ALA A 18 1.20 -24.89 17.27
N PRO A 19 1.91 -25.72 16.49
CA PRO A 19 2.50 -25.29 15.22
C PRO A 19 1.38 -24.78 14.31
N GLN A 20 1.44 -23.51 13.93
CA GLN A 20 0.55 -22.98 12.91
C GLN A 20 0.77 -23.77 11.61
N ALA A 21 -0.30 -24.33 11.07
CA ALA A 21 -0.27 -25.04 9.80
C ALA A 21 0.30 -24.08 8.73
N LYS A 22 1.37 -24.52 8.06
CA LYS A 22 1.99 -23.75 6.97
C LYS A 22 1.05 -23.77 5.77
N GLY A 23 0.19 -22.76 5.66
CA GLY A 23 -0.64 -22.54 4.48
C GLY A 23 0.18 -22.02 3.29
N PRO A 24 -0.39 -21.97 2.09
CA PRO A 24 0.30 -21.53 0.86
C PRO A 24 0.90 -20.12 0.95
N LEU A 25 0.42 -19.28 1.88
CA LEU A 25 0.91 -17.92 2.12
C LEU A 25 2.01 -17.84 3.19
N SER A 26 2.32 -18.96 3.87
CA SER A 26 3.33 -18.98 4.93
C SER A 26 4.72 -18.62 4.40
N GLY A 27 5.38 -17.66 5.05
CA GLY A 27 6.69 -17.17 4.67
C GLY A 27 6.70 -16.10 3.58
N LYS A 28 5.53 -15.77 3.01
CA LYS A 28 5.40 -14.68 2.05
C LYS A 28 5.43 -13.31 2.74
N THR A 29 6.09 -12.35 2.12
CA THR A 29 6.21 -10.97 2.61
C THR A 29 5.51 -10.00 1.67
N VAL A 30 4.65 -9.15 2.23
CA VAL A 30 4.01 -8.03 1.52
C VAL A 30 4.52 -6.72 2.09
N VAL A 31 4.91 -5.79 1.23
CA VAL A 31 5.18 -4.41 1.63
C VAL A 31 4.01 -3.53 1.22
N ILE A 32 3.47 -2.79 2.17
CA ILE A 32 2.44 -1.78 1.95
C ILE A 32 3.12 -0.42 2.05
N ASP A 33 2.88 0.43 1.09
CA ASP A 33 3.46 1.75 0.96
C ASP A 33 2.35 2.80 1.05
N PRO A 34 2.04 3.32 2.26
CA PRO A 34 1.06 4.42 2.40
C PRO A 34 1.58 5.65 1.66
N GLY A 35 0.81 6.15 0.69
CA GLY A 35 1.19 7.34 -0.08
C GLY A 35 1.33 8.57 0.81
N HIS A 36 2.35 9.38 0.53
CA HIS A 36 2.65 10.62 1.25
C HIS A 36 2.95 10.43 2.75
N ASN A 37 2.94 11.53 3.49
CA ASN A 37 3.03 11.56 4.96
C ASN A 37 2.26 12.80 5.44
N THR A 38 1.52 12.64 6.52
CA THR A 38 0.72 13.72 7.11
C THR A 38 1.54 14.93 7.55
N GLY A 39 2.85 14.79 7.71
CA GLY A 39 3.77 15.88 8.04
C GLY A 39 4.39 16.60 6.85
N ASN A 40 4.27 16.07 5.63
CA ASN A 40 4.94 16.60 4.45
C ASN A 40 4.67 18.09 4.20
N PHE A 41 3.47 18.58 4.49
CA PHE A 41 3.10 19.99 4.29
C PHE A 41 3.91 20.97 5.17
N LYS A 42 4.53 20.49 6.25
CA LYS A 42 5.44 21.28 7.12
C LYS A 42 6.90 21.13 6.74
N HIS A 43 7.21 20.28 5.77
CA HIS A 43 8.56 19.87 5.39
C HIS A 43 8.77 20.00 3.88
N THR A 44 8.24 21.07 3.27
CA THR A 44 8.28 21.26 1.82
C THR A 44 9.71 21.36 1.29
N SER A 45 10.63 21.98 2.03
CA SER A 45 12.05 22.07 1.65
C SER A 45 12.75 20.71 1.63
N GLU A 46 12.32 19.78 2.45
CA GLU A 46 12.85 18.42 2.49
C GLU A 46 12.28 17.55 1.38
N ILE A 47 10.96 17.60 1.17
CA ILE A 47 10.29 16.76 0.17
C ILE A 47 10.49 17.27 -1.27
N ASP A 48 10.83 18.54 -1.47
CA ASP A 48 11.15 19.13 -2.79
C ASP A 48 12.56 18.77 -3.28
N LYS A 49 13.42 18.21 -2.39
CA LYS A 49 14.75 17.72 -2.80
C LYS A 49 14.61 16.66 -3.86
N LYS A 50 15.49 16.74 -4.85
CA LYS A 50 15.45 15.79 -5.96
C LYS A 50 16.15 14.49 -5.59
N VAL A 51 15.55 13.37 -5.99
CA VAL A 51 16.10 12.03 -5.93
C VAL A 51 16.16 11.44 -7.33
N ASP A 52 17.14 10.59 -7.58
CA ASP A 52 17.32 9.90 -8.86
C ASP A 52 16.38 8.70 -8.92
N ILE A 53 15.51 8.66 -9.92
CA ILE A 53 14.59 7.55 -10.18
C ILE A 53 15.07 6.62 -11.30
N GLY A 54 16.33 6.77 -11.69
CA GLY A 54 16.99 5.97 -12.73
C GLY A 54 16.78 6.50 -14.14
N THR A 55 15.69 7.17 -14.45
CA THR A 55 15.38 7.78 -15.74
C THR A 55 15.52 9.30 -15.71
N ASN A 56 15.30 9.93 -14.58
CA ASN A 56 15.39 11.37 -14.35
C ASN A 56 15.39 11.68 -12.84
N LEU A 57 15.41 12.95 -12.49
CA LEU A 57 15.28 13.43 -11.11
C LEU A 57 13.83 13.82 -10.83
N LYS A 58 13.30 13.38 -9.69
CA LYS A 58 11.97 13.72 -9.17
C LYS A 58 12.06 14.27 -7.76
N GLU A 59 11.02 14.93 -7.28
CA GLU A 59 10.89 15.31 -5.88
C GLU A 59 10.94 14.06 -4.98
N CYS A 60 11.53 14.22 -3.78
CA CYS A 60 11.59 13.18 -2.76
C CYS A 60 10.19 12.62 -2.44
N ASP A 61 9.22 13.51 -2.24
CA ASP A 61 7.80 13.17 -2.02
C ASP A 61 6.94 14.40 -2.39
N THR A 62 5.63 14.28 -2.25
CA THR A 62 4.69 15.40 -2.35
C THR A 62 3.76 15.42 -1.14
N THR A 63 2.97 16.49 -1.01
CA THR A 63 1.99 16.61 0.08
C THR A 63 0.77 15.73 -0.10
N GLY A 64 0.56 15.22 -1.31
CA GLY A 64 -0.70 14.60 -1.70
C GLY A 64 -1.82 15.64 -1.92
N THR A 65 -3.02 15.15 -2.15
CA THR A 65 -4.23 15.96 -2.33
C THR A 65 -5.10 15.97 -1.06
N THR A 66 -6.22 16.71 -1.12
CA THR A 66 -7.24 16.74 -0.06
C THR A 66 -8.63 16.71 -0.68
N THR A 67 -9.62 16.23 0.06
CA THR A 67 -11.02 16.49 -0.28
C THR A 67 -11.32 17.99 -0.19
N ASN A 68 -12.46 18.44 -0.75
CA ASN A 68 -12.90 19.82 -0.61
C ASN A 68 -13.21 20.20 0.86
N ALA A 69 -13.44 19.20 1.72
CA ALA A 69 -13.66 19.39 3.16
C ALA A 69 -12.35 19.31 3.99
N GLY A 70 -11.18 19.14 3.35
CA GLY A 70 -9.88 19.17 4.01
C GLY A 70 -9.35 17.81 4.50
N TYR A 71 -10.03 16.68 4.25
CA TYR A 71 -9.51 15.36 4.59
C TYR A 71 -8.33 15.03 3.68
N MET A 72 -7.16 14.75 4.28
CA MET A 72 -5.91 14.58 3.55
C MET A 72 -5.78 13.19 2.93
N GLU A 73 -5.20 13.10 1.75
CA GLU A 73 -4.81 11.83 1.13
C GLU A 73 -3.90 11.01 2.04
N ALA A 74 -2.90 11.65 2.66
CA ALA A 74 -1.98 10.96 3.58
C ALA A 74 -2.68 10.30 4.79
N GLU A 75 -3.79 10.89 5.29
CA GLU A 75 -4.60 10.27 6.34
C GLU A 75 -5.37 9.06 5.81
N PHE A 76 -5.93 9.19 4.61
CA PHE A 76 -6.65 8.12 3.92
C PHE A 76 -5.72 6.92 3.67
N THR A 77 -4.56 7.16 3.07
CA THR A 77 -3.63 6.10 2.66
C THR A 77 -3.10 5.32 3.86
N LEU A 78 -2.78 6.03 4.95
CA LEU A 78 -2.32 5.41 6.19
C LEU A 78 -3.41 4.56 6.86
N ASP A 79 -4.67 5.05 6.92
CA ASP A 79 -5.78 4.29 7.50
C ASP A 79 -6.07 3.02 6.69
N VAL A 80 -6.17 3.11 5.37
CA VAL A 80 -6.37 1.93 4.51
C VAL A 80 -5.21 0.95 4.63
N SER A 81 -3.97 1.43 4.67
CA SER A 81 -2.78 0.60 4.81
C SER A 81 -2.74 -0.17 6.13
N ARG A 82 -3.12 0.46 7.25
CA ARG A 82 -3.22 -0.21 8.56
C ARG A 82 -4.30 -1.29 8.58
N ARG A 83 -5.45 -1.04 7.98
CA ARG A 83 -6.53 -2.03 7.80
C ARG A 83 -6.07 -3.19 6.93
N LEU A 84 -5.41 -2.88 5.82
CA LEU A 84 -4.84 -3.85 4.89
C LEU A 84 -3.82 -4.75 5.59
N ARG A 85 -2.90 -4.18 6.40
CA ARG A 85 -1.97 -4.94 7.22
C ARG A 85 -2.71 -5.93 8.10
N THR A 86 -3.72 -5.49 8.86
CA THR A 86 -4.49 -6.35 9.75
C THR A 86 -5.12 -7.52 9.00
N VAL A 87 -5.68 -7.29 7.83
CA VAL A 87 -6.29 -8.35 7.01
C VAL A 87 -5.25 -9.35 6.50
N LEU A 88 -4.09 -8.88 6.05
CA LEU A 88 -3.04 -9.75 5.50
C LEU A 88 -2.32 -10.55 6.60
N GLU A 89 -2.04 -9.96 7.75
CA GLU A 89 -1.44 -10.63 8.91
C GLU A 89 -2.37 -11.73 9.44
N ALA A 90 -3.69 -11.50 9.48
CA ALA A 90 -4.67 -12.52 9.83
C ALA A 90 -4.68 -13.73 8.87
N LYS A 91 -4.17 -13.56 7.64
CA LYS A 91 -3.98 -14.63 6.64
C LYS A 91 -2.59 -15.30 6.73
N GLY A 92 -1.76 -14.91 7.71
CA GLY A 92 -0.44 -15.50 7.95
C GLY A 92 0.71 -14.91 7.13
N LEU A 93 0.48 -13.78 6.46
CA LEU A 93 1.51 -13.06 5.72
C LEU A 93 2.36 -12.21 6.66
N LYS A 94 3.65 -12.08 6.34
CA LYS A 94 4.50 -11.05 6.94
C LYS A 94 4.23 -9.73 6.22
N VAL A 95 3.93 -8.68 6.99
CA VAL A 95 3.65 -7.35 6.43
C VAL A 95 4.66 -6.33 6.94
N VAL A 96 5.15 -5.48 6.05
CA VAL A 96 6.02 -4.35 6.35
C VAL A 96 5.37 -3.11 5.76
N LEU A 97 5.28 -2.02 6.53
CA LEU A 97 4.89 -0.70 6.03
C LEU A 97 6.14 0.13 5.74
N THR A 98 6.11 0.97 4.70
CA THR A 98 7.22 1.89 4.41
C THR A 98 7.32 2.99 5.46
N HIS A 99 6.21 3.34 6.13
CA HIS A 99 6.14 4.17 7.33
C HIS A 99 4.81 3.98 8.06
N GLU A 100 4.74 4.40 9.32
CA GLU A 100 3.53 4.36 10.16
C GLU A 100 3.17 5.76 10.73
N ALA A 101 3.57 6.83 10.07
CA ALA A 101 3.55 8.20 10.57
C ALA A 101 4.44 8.41 11.82
N ASP A 102 5.45 7.59 11.96
CA ASP A 102 6.45 7.57 13.03
C ASP A 102 7.65 8.50 12.73
N ARG A 103 7.59 9.21 11.61
CA ARG A 103 8.60 10.16 11.13
C ARG A 103 7.94 11.49 10.75
N ALA A 104 8.72 12.58 10.80
CA ALA A 104 8.20 13.93 10.57
C ALA A 104 7.71 14.17 9.13
N TRP A 105 8.31 13.48 8.14
CA TRP A 105 8.01 13.59 6.71
C TRP A 105 8.53 12.36 5.95
N GLY A 106 8.13 12.20 4.67
CA GLY A 106 8.56 11.11 3.81
C GLY A 106 8.07 9.73 4.27
N PRO A 107 8.73 8.64 3.88
CA PRO A 107 10.03 8.53 3.19
C PRO A 107 10.00 9.04 1.75
N CYS A 108 11.20 9.34 1.18
CA CYS A 108 11.31 9.67 -0.23
C CYS A 108 10.93 8.48 -1.13
N ILE A 109 10.55 8.75 -2.37
CA ILE A 109 10.08 7.72 -3.32
C ILE A 109 11.12 6.64 -3.63
N ASP A 110 12.42 6.97 -3.60
CA ASP A 110 13.53 6.03 -3.73
C ASP A 110 13.69 5.16 -2.47
N GLU A 111 13.55 5.76 -1.28
CA GLU A 111 13.55 5.02 -0.01
C GLU A 111 12.37 4.04 0.08
N ARG A 112 11.17 4.43 -0.37
CA ARG A 112 9.99 3.54 -0.44
C ARG A 112 10.24 2.32 -1.33
N ALA A 113 10.90 2.51 -2.48
CA ALA A 113 11.30 1.40 -3.34
C ALA A 113 12.36 0.52 -2.66
N ARG A 114 13.38 1.12 -2.02
CA ARG A 114 14.44 0.42 -1.30
C ARG A 114 13.88 -0.46 -0.18
N ILE A 115 12.93 0.03 0.64
CA ILE A 115 12.29 -0.75 1.71
C ILE A 115 11.63 -2.02 1.13
N GLY A 116 10.89 -1.91 0.03
CA GLY A 116 10.29 -3.05 -0.66
C GLY A 116 11.32 -4.06 -1.16
N ASN A 117 12.41 -3.56 -1.73
CA ASN A 117 13.50 -4.38 -2.27
C ASN A 117 14.25 -5.13 -1.16
N GLU A 118 14.63 -4.43 -0.07
CA GLU A 118 15.37 -4.99 1.07
C GLU A 118 14.53 -6.01 1.86
N ALA A 119 13.22 -5.79 1.96
CA ALA A 119 12.30 -6.76 2.56
C ALA A 119 12.17 -8.04 1.72
N ALA A 120 12.78 -8.09 0.53
CA ALA A 120 12.61 -9.17 -0.45
C ALA A 120 11.13 -9.50 -0.69
N ALA A 121 10.29 -8.45 -0.79
CA ALA A 121 8.83 -8.57 -0.84
C ALA A 121 8.37 -9.46 -2.01
N ASP A 122 7.40 -10.33 -1.76
CA ASP A 122 6.71 -11.10 -2.80
C ASP A 122 5.72 -10.23 -3.57
N ALA A 123 5.17 -9.19 -2.93
CA ALA A 123 4.33 -8.16 -3.54
C ALA A 123 4.49 -6.82 -2.79
N VAL A 124 4.40 -5.72 -3.53
CA VAL A 124 4.39 -4.35 -2.99
C VAL A 124 3.18 -3.61 -3.52
N VAL A 125 2.43 -2.93 -2.67
CA VAL A 125 1.32 -2.07 -3.07
C VAL A 125 1.48 -0.69 -2.47
N SER A 126 1.43 0.35 -3.31
CA SER A 126 1.35 1.74 -2.90
C SER A 126 -0.11 2.19 -2.93
N VAL A 127 -0.61 2.69 -1.80
CA VAL A 127 -2.02 3.07 -1.63
C VAL A 127 -2.13 4.59 -1.76
N HIS A 128 -2.98 5.05 -2.66
CA HIS A 128 -3.21 6.46 -3.00
C HIS A 128 -4.68 6.77 -3.24
N ALA A 129 -5.00 8.04 -3.41
CA ALA A 129 -6.27 8.54 -3.91
C ALA A 129 -6.03 9.83 -4.71
N ASP A 130 -6.48 9.86 -5.95
CA ASP A 130 -6.21 10.91 -6.92
C ASP A 130 -6.84 12.26 -6.55
N GLY A 131 -6.35 13.34 -7.16
CA GLY A 131 -6.76 14.73 -6.93
C GLY A 131 -7.11 15.51 -8.20
N VAL A 132 -7.73 14.86 -9.18
CA VAL A 132 -8.11 15.50 -10.45
C VAL A 132 -9.43 16.27 -10.34
N SER A 133 -9.80 17.02 -11.37
CA SER A 133 -11.03 17.82 -11.38
C SER A 133 -12.29 16.99 -11.11
N SER A 134 -13.30 17.62 -10.49
CA SER A 134 -14.61 17.01 -10.21
C SER A 134 -15.29 16.50 -11.48
N GLY A 135 -16.04 15.39 -11.34
CA GLY A 135 -16.65 14.65 -12.44
C GLY A 135 -15.76 13.52 -12.97
N ASN A 136 -14.45 13.62 -12.80
CA ASN A 136 -13.52 12.52 -12.98
C ASN A 136 -13.54 11.68 -11.71
N ARG A 137 -13.83 10.36 -11.80
CA ARG A 137 -13.99 9.50 -10.64
C ARG A 137 -13.71 8.04 -10.96
N GLY A 138 -13.66 7.22 -9.92
CA GLY A 138 -13.37 5.81 -9.97
C GLY A 138 -11.92 5.49 -9.62
N TYR A 139 -11.61 4.20 -9.49
CA TYR A 139 -10.27 3.71 -9.15
C TYR A 139 -9.43 3.41 -10.39
N HIS A 140 -8.11 3.43 -10.23
CA HIS A 140 -7.22 2.84 -11.21
C HIS A 140 -5.95 2.26 -10.56
N ILE A 141 -5.34 1.30 -11.25
CA ILE A 141 -4.08 0.68 -10.87
C ILE A 141 -2.99 1.22 -11.80
N ILE A 142 -1.90 1.69 -11.22
CA ILE A 142 -0.75 2.13 -12.00
C ILE A 142 0.30 1.00 -12.00
N LEU A 143 0.67 0.60 -13.20
CA LEU A 143 1.62 -0.46 -13.51
C LEU A 143 2.95 0.12 -13.99
N PRO A 144 4.09 -0.54 -13.68
CA PRO A 144 5.38 -0.10 -14.22
C PRO A 144 5.44 -0.33 -15.74
N ALA A 145 5.94 0.66 -16.46
CA ALA A 145 6.45 0.47 -17.80
C ALA A 145 7.78 -0.30 -17.78
N LYS A 146 8.19 -0.82 -18.93
CA LYS A 146 9.53 -1.36 -19.11
C LYS A 146 10.51 -0.20 -19.27
N VAL A 147 11.29 0.08 -18.23
CA VAL A 147 12.32 1.12 -18.21
C VAL A 147 13.68 0.51 -17.90
N LYS A 148 14.73 1.17 -18.41
CA LYS A 148 16.14 0.85 -18.09
C LYS A 148 16.94 2.14 -18.13
N GLY A 149 17.54 2.50 -16.99
CA GLY A 149 18.40 3.69 -16.88
C GLY A 149 18.88 3.86 -15.44
N GLY A 150 20.12 4.26 -15.21
CA GLY A 150 20.67 4.38 -13.88
C GLY A 150 20.45 3.13 -13.03
N ALA A 151 19.82 3.29 -11.88
CA ALA A 151 19.43 2.19 -10.97
C ALA A 151 18.12 1.50 -11.35
N ALA A 152 17.37 2.02 -12.34
CA ALA A 152 16.08 1.45 -12.77
C ALA A 152 16.28 0.33 -13.80
N ASP A 153 15.68 -0.84 -13.54
CA ASP A 153 15.48 -1.93 -14.50
C ASP A 153 14.22 -2.71 -14.13
N THR A 154 13.11 -2.37 -14.74
CA THR A 154 11.80 -2.96 -14.45
C THR A 154 11.48 -4.20 -15.29
N ALA A 155 12.38 -4.63 -16.17
CA ALA A 155 12.12 -5.70 -17.14
C ALA A 155 11.56 -6.98 -16.49
N LYS A 156 12.06 -7.33 -15.30
CA LYS A 156 11.67 -8.55 -14.58
C LYS A 156 10.32 -8.41 -13.84
N ILE A 157 9.89 -7.19 -13.53
CA ILE A 157 8.70 -6.95 -12.69
C ILE A 157 7.46 -6.54 -13.48
N VAL A 158 7.59 -6.12 -14.75
CA VAL A 158 6.45 -5.66 -15.57
C VAL A 158 5.35 -6.72 -15.64
N GLY A 159 5.70 -7.97 -15.97
CA GLY A 159 4.72 -9.06 -16.06
C GLY A 159 4.07 -9.40 -14.71
N PRO A 160 4.87 -9.71 -13.66
CA PRO A 160 4.33 -9.97 -12.33
C PRO A 160 3.53 -8.80 -11.73
N SER A 161 3.94 -7.55 -11.96
CA SER A 161 3.19 -6.37 -11.51
C SER A 161 1.85 -6.24 -12.22
N ARG A 162 1.77 -6.62 -13.51
CA ARG A 162 0.50 -6.63 -14.23
C ARG A 162 -0.46 -7.66 -13.63
N ASP A 163 -0.02 -8.89 -13.38
CA ASP A 163 -0.88 -9.93 -12.75
C ASP A 163 -1.35 -9.47 -11.36
N LEU A 164 -0.45 -8.92 -10.54
CA LEU A 164 -0.80 -8.34 -9.25
C LEU A 164 -1.86 -7.23 -9.39
N GLY A 165 -1.66 -6.30 -10.35
CA GLY A 165 -2.56 -5.18 -10.57
C GLY A 165 -3.94 -5.60 -11.05
N GLU A 166 -4.03 -6.54 -11.98
CA GLU A 166 -5.30 -7.07 -12.50
C GLU A 166 -6.11 -7.77 -11.40
N ARG A 167 -5.44 -8.55 -10.54
CA ARG A 167 -6.09 -9.19 -9.40
C ARG A 167 -6.55 -8.19 -8.35
N ILE A 168 -5.73 -7.18 -8.01
CA ILE A 168 -6.14 -6.11 -7.09
C ILE A 168 -7.33 -5.35 -7.67
N GLY A 169 -7.25 -4.88 -8.92
CA GLY A 169 -8.33 -4.11 -9.54
C GLY A 169 -9.66 -4.86 -9.57
N SER A 170 -9.63 -6.13 -9.99
CA SER A 170 -10.85 -6.97 -10.06
C SER A 170 -11.47 -7.20 -8.66
N ASN A 171 -10.64 -7.50 -7.65
CA ASN A 171 -11.13 -7.71 -6.29
C ASN A 171 -11.59 -6.41 -5.63
N PHE A 172 -10.88 -5.31 -5.86
CA PHE A 172 -11.26 -3.98 -5.38
C PHE A 172 -12.64 -3.56 -5.91
N ALA A 173 -12.84 -3.67 -7.23
CA ALA A 173 -14.15 -3.38 -7.84
C ALA A 173 -15.27 -4.22 -7.24
N ARG A 174 -15.06 -5.53 -7.11
CA ARG A 174 -16.06 -6.46 -6.56
C ARG A 174 -16.42 -6.13 -5.10
N THR A 175 -15.41 -5.79 -4.28
CA THR A 175 -15.60 -5.61 -2.83
C THR A 175 -16.14 -4.22 -2.49
N THR A 176 -15.71 -3.18 -3.21
CA THR A 176 -16.12 -1.80 -2.96
C THR A 176 -17.35 -1.36 -3.75
N GLY A 177 -17.64 -2.02 -4.88
CA GLY A 177 -18.63 -1.57 -5.85
C GLY A 177 -18.16 -0.38 -6.70
N SER A 178 -16.88 0.01 -6.61
CA SER A 178 -16.33 1.14 -7.38
C SER A 178 -16.09 0.74 -8.83
N ALA A 179 -16.40 1.64 -9.74
CA ALA A 179 -16.08 1.47 -11.16
C ALA A 179 -14.62 1.89 -11.44
N PRO A 180 -14.01 1.38 -12.53
CA PRO A 180 -12.77 1.93 -13.06
C PRO A 180 -12.87 3.43 -13.34
N ALA A 181 -11.74 4.13 -13.28
CA ALA A 181 -11.65 5.55 -13.55
C ALA A 181 -12.22 5.89 -14.95
N ASN A 182 -13.09 6.89 -14.99
CA ASN A 182 -13.73 7.32 -16.24
C ASN A 182 -12.85 8.29 -17.08
N TYR A 183 -11.65 8.62 -16.60
CA TYR A 183 -10.72 9.61 -17.20
C TYR A 183 -9.36 9.02 -17.58
N LEU A 184 -9.06 7.78 -17.16
CA LEU A 184 -7.80 7.09 -17.44
C LEU A 184 -8.04 5.60 -17.74
N GLY A 185 -7.05 4.96 -18.38
CA GLY A 185 -7.05 3.50 -18.56
C GLY A 185 -8.11 2.97 -19.53
N SER A 186 -8.79 3.83 -20.29
CA SER A 186 -9.79 3.43 -21.30
C SER A 186 -10.85 2.46 -20.76
N GLY A 187 -11.31 2.66 -19.52
CA GLY A 187 -12.31 1.84 -18.85
C GLY A 187 -11.81 0.52 -18.26
N THR A 188 -10.53 0.19 -18.43
CA THR A 188 -9.93 -1.03 -17.85
C THR A 188 -9.54 -0.87 -16.39
N GLY A 189 -9.36 0.37 -15.92
CA GLY A 189 -8.78 0.68 -14.61
C GLY A 189 -7.28 0.39 -14.52
N LEU A 190 -6.58 0.14 -15.64
CA LEU A 190 -5.15 -0.11 -15.68
C LEU A 190 -4.43 1.02 -16.45
N VAL A 191 -3.37 1.57 -15.87
CA VAL A 191 -2.55 2.63 -16.46
C VAL A 191 -1.09 2.24 -16.35
N VAL A 192 -0.33 2.35 -17.44
CA VAL A 192 1.11 2.07 -17.44
C VAL A 192 1.87 3.39 -17.40
N ARG A 193 2.86 3.51 -16.48
CA ARG A 193 3.70 4.72 -16.31
C ARG A 193 5.17 4.38 -16.19
N ASP A 194 6.02 5.29 -16.66
CA ASP A 194 7.49 5.22 -16.67
C ASP A 194 8.16 6.32 -15.83
N ASP A 195 7.36 7.16 -15.18
CA ASP A 195 7.80 8.37 -14.49
C ASP A 195 7.60 8.34 -12.97
N LEU A 196 7.21 7.19 -12.38
CA LEU A 196 7.06 7.03 -10.94
C LEU A 196 8.28 6.32 -10.34
N GLY A 197 9.03 7.02 -9.50
CA GLY A 197 10.25 6.51 -8.87
C GLY A 197 10.02 5.25 -8.06
N GLY A 198 8.90 5.16 -7.33
CA GLY A 198 8.54 3.98 -6.57
C GLY A 198 8.33 2.72 -7.43
N LEU A 199 7.95 2.87 -8.72
CA LEU A 199 7.88 1.77 -9.69
C LEU A 199 9.22 1.52 -10.37
N ASN A 200 9.87 2.58 -10.88
CA ASN A 200 11.10 2.49 -11.65
C ASN A 200 12.25 1.82 -10.87
N LEU A 201 12.37 2.13 -9.58
CA LEU A 201 13.41 1.62 -8.69
C LEU A 201 13.04 0.31 -8.01
N SER A 202 11.82 -0.19 -8.20
CA SER A 202 11.41 -1.47 -7.61
C SER A 202 12.02 -2.64 -8.37
N THR A 203 12.56 -3.60 -7.62
CA THR A 203 13.01 -4.91 -8.12
C THR A 203 12.02 -6.03 -7.76
N ARG A 204 10.91 -5.66 -7.13
CA ARG A 204 9.84 -6.54 -6.66
C ARG A 204 8.54 -6.22 -7.39
N PRO A 205 7.62 -7.19 -7.60
CA PRO A 205 6.30 -6.89 -8.15
C PRO A 205 5.65 -5.77 -7.38
N LYS A 206 5.40 -4.62 -8.04
CA LYS A 206 4.85 -3.42 -7.40
C LYS A 206 3.81 -2.76 -8.28
N VAL A 207 2.74 -2.29 -7.63
CA VAL A 207 1.70 -1.46 -8.24
C VAL A 207 1.33 -0.31 -7.32
N PHE A 208 0.73 0.74 -7.89
CA PHE A 208 -0.02 1.74 -7.14
C PHE A 208 -1.51 1.49 -7.35
N ILE A 209 -2.31 1.80 -6.36
CA ILE A 209 -3.76 1.90 -6.51
C ILE A 209 -4.21 3.31 -6.12
N GLU A 210 -4.86 3.98 -7.07
CA GLU A 210 -5.64 5.20 -6.84
C GLU A 210 -7.07 4.76 -6.53
N CYS A 211 -7.45 4.84 -5.26
CA CYS A 211 -8.70 4.24 -4.77
C CYS A 211 -9.96 5.01 -5.20
N GLY A 212 -9.81 6.25 -5.68
CA GLY A 212 -10.86 7.17 -6.10
C GLY A 212 -10.30 8.58 -6.20
N ASN A 213 -11.14 9.55 -6.55
CA ASN A 213 -10.76 10.96 -6.66
C ASN A 213 -11.27 11.77 -5.47
N MET A 214 -10.34 12.29 -4.65
CA MET A 214 -10.67 13.09 -3.47
C MET A 214 -11.35 14.44 -3.80
N ARG A 215 -11.27 14.90 -5.04
CA ARG A 215 -11.88 16.16 -5.51
C ARG A 215 -13.29 15.95 -6.10
N ASP A 216 -13.71 14.70 -6.34
CA ASP A 216 -15.09 14.38 -6.71
C ASP A 216 -15.95 14.12 -5.45
N ALA A 217 -17.12 14.74 -5.36
CA ALA A 217 -17.95 14.65 -4.17
C ALA A 217 -18.44 13.23 -3.84
N LYS A 218 -18.69 12.41 -4.87
CA LYS A 218 -19.17 11.02 -4.69
C LYS A 218 -18.04 10.13 -4.21
N ASP A 219 -16.85 10.25 -4.81
CA ASP A 219 -15.68 9.49 -4.38
C ASP A 219 -15.19 9.97 -3.00
N ALA A 220 -15.17 11.28 -2.73
CA ALA A 220 -14.82 11.82 -1.43
C ALA A 220 -15.72 11.29 -0.30
N ALA A 221 -17.04 11.15 -0.55
CA ALA A 221 -17.96 10.54 0.40
C ALA A 221 -17.63 9.07 0.72
N LEU A 222 -17.16 8.31 -0.28
CA LEU A 222 -16.67 6.94 -0.10
C LEU A 222 -15.33 6.92 0.67
N LEU A 223 -14.35 7.68 0.21
CA LEU A 223 -13.00 7.71 0.78
C LEU A 223 -13.01 8.16 2.27
N THR A 224 -13.96 9.00 2.67
CA THR A 224 -14.13 9.44 4.06
C THR A 224 -14.93 8.47 4.92
N SER A 225 -15.61 7.45 4.35
CA SER A 225 -16.37 6.44 5.10
C SER A 225 -15.43 5.36 5.68
N PRO A 226 -15.41 5.15 7.01
CA PRO A 226 -14.63 4.07 7.62
C PRO A 226 -15.00 2.68 7.11
N GLU A 227 -16.28 2.43 6.85
CA GLU A 227 -16.82 1.17 6.34
C GLU A 227 -16.33 0.91 4.92
N TRP A 228 -16.31 1.94 4.08
CA TRP A 228 -15.81 1.81 2.73
C TRP A 228 -14.29 1.60 2.71
N ARG A 229 -13.51 2.30 3.56
CA ARG A 229 -12.06 2.07 3.68
C ARG A 229 -11.74 0.64 4.13
N GLN A 230 -12.58 0.03 4.97
CA GLN A 230 -12.44 -1.40 5.31
C GLN A 230 -12.68 -2.30 4.10
N LYS A 231 -13.68 -2.00 3.26
CA LYS A 231 -13.91 -2.72 1.99
C LYS A 231 -12.76 -2.52 1.02
N ALA A 232 -12.20 -1.32 0.91
CA ALA A 232 -11.04 -1.04 0.08
C ALA A 232 -9.84 -1.90 0.50
N ALA A 233 -9.51 -1.91 1.80
CA ALA A 233 -8.45 -2.75 2.35
C ALA A 233 -8.70 -4.24 2.08
N GLN A 234 -9.93 -4.72 2.25
CA GLN A 234 -10.28 -6.12 1.99
C GLN A 234 -10.12 -6.47 0.49
N GLY A 235 -10.60 -5.62 -0.41
CA GLY A 235 -10.47 -5.85 -1.85
C GLY A 235 -9.01 -5.89 -2.33
N ILE A 236 -8.16 -4.99 -1.80
CA ILE A 236 -6.72 -5.00 -2.06
C ILE A 236 -6.09 -6.30 -1.52
N ALA A 237 -6.43 -6.69 -0.28
CA ALA A 237 -5.92 -7.91 0.34
C ALA A 237 -6.29 -9.16 -0.46
N ASP A 238 -7.54 -9.28 -0.91
CA ASP A 238 -8.00 -10.42 -1.68
C ASP A 238 -7.27 -10.54 -3.03
N GLY A 239 -6.96 -9.39 -3.66
CA GLY A 239 -6.14 -9.35 -4.87
C GLY A 239 -4.70 -9.82 -4.63
N ILE A 240 -4.07 -9.35 -3.55
CA ILE A 240 -2.71 -9.77 -3.15
C ILE A 240 -2.69 -11.27 -2.84
N VAL A 241 -3.64 -11.77 -2.07
CA VAL A 241 -3.75 -13.20 -1.71
C VAL A 241 -3.93 -14.06 -2.96
N GLY A 242 -4.79 -13.64 -3.90
CA GLY A 242 -4.96 -14.30 -5.17
C GLY A 242 -3.68 -14.33 -6.02
N PHE A 243 -2.85 -13.29 -5.96
CA PHE A 243 -1.55 -13.25 -6.64
C PHE A 243 -0.53 -14.20 -5.99
N LEU A 244 -0.47 -14.27 -4.67
CA LEU A 244 0.55 -15.03 -3.94
C LEU A 244 0.22 -16.52 -3.80
N GLY A 245 -1.04 -16.89 -3.84
CA GLY A 245 -1.51 -18.25 -3.64
C GLY A 245 -2.00 -18.96 -4.90
N GLY A 246 -1.97 -18.25 -6.05
CA GLY A 246 -2.62 -18.62 -7.27
C GLY A 246 -1.88 -19.47 -8.24
#